data_253fcb6650b5434b431c867d4ad3fc0f
#
_entry.id   253fcb6650b5434b431c867d4ad3fc0f
#
_cell.length_a   1.000
_cell.length_b   1.000
_cell.length_c   1.000
_cell.angle_alpha   90.00
_cell.angle_beta   90.00
_cell.angle_gamma   90.00
#
_symmetry.space_group_name_H-M   'P 1'
#
loop_
_entity.id
_entity.type
_entity.pdbx_description
1 polymer ?
#
loop_
_entity_poly.entity_id
_entity_poly.type
_entity_poly.pdbx_seq_one_letter_code
_entity_poly.pdbx_strand_id
1 'polypeptide(L)'
;MKFLNLLFLLVMFFVSIRGNACTSAIISGRLTADGRPILWKSRDTETWANSIGYYQGTKYRYVAIVDSKEYASPHEVWGGTNEAGFSIINTLSYNLTEDKESKDWHHNGIIMKMALETCATVAEFKHLLDTLSRPMHVATNYGVIDAKGGAAYFEVGSAHYTFWDVNRSEEGFLVRTNFSFSGKEDHGLGYVRYNEAYHQIRLKSVSQNITPQ
;
A
#
# COMPACT_ATOMS: atom_id res chain seq x y z
N MET A 1 44.79 10.23 18.99
CA MET A 1 44.16 10.24 17.68
C MET A 1 43.52 8.90 17.28
N LYS A 2 44.10 7.73 17.49
CA LYS A 2 43.49 6.42 17.09
C LYS A 2 42.24 6.04 17.86
N PHE A 3 42.10 6.39 19.12
CA PHE A 3 40.90 6.13 19.95
C PHE A 3 39.70 7.00 19.55
N LEU A 4 39.91 8.23 19.12
CA LEU A 4 38.85 9.16 18.69
C LEU A 4 38.23 8.71 17.38
N ASN A 5 39.03 8.17 16.44
CA ASN A 5 38.54 7.64 15.18
C ASN A 5 37.72 6.34 15.35
N LEU A 6 38.09 5.50 16.33
CA LEU A 6 37.34 4.27 16.62
C LEU A 6 35.96 4.59 17.25
N LEU A 7 35.87 5.61 18.11
CA LEU A 7 34.62 6.08 18.70
C LEU A 7 33.70 6.70 17.65
N PHE A 8 34.24 7.43 16.67
CA PHE A 8 33.47 8.01 15.56
C PHE A 8 32.93 6.93 14.61
N LEU A 9 33.69 5.87 14.35
CA LEU A 9 33.22 4.71 13.58
C LEU A 9 32.14 3.92 14.32
N LEU A 10 32.23 3.79 15.65
CA LEU A 10 31.21 3.10 16.45
C LEU A 10 29.90 3.88 16.52
N VAL A 11 29.93 5.21 16.57
CA VAL A 11 28.74 6.07 16.56
C VAL A 11 28.02 6.05 15.21
N MET A 12 28.76 5.94 14.10
CA MET A 12 28.16 5.80 12.76
C MET A 12 27.37 4.49 12.57
N PHE A 13 27.70 3.43 13.33
CA PHE A 13 27.00 2.14 13.23
C PHE A 13 25.62 2.12 13.93
N PHE A 14 25.30 3.14 14.75
CA PHE A 14 24.05 3.22 15.51
C PHE A 14 23.07 4.27 14.97
N VAL A 15 23.35 4.90 13.84
CA VAL A 15 22.31 5.69 13.15
C VAL A 15 21.40 4.72 12.41
N SER A 16 20.48 4.10 13.14
CA SER A 16 19.35 3.41 12.54
C SER A 16 18.52 4.45 11.80
N ILE A 17 18.65 4.51 10.48
CA ILE A 17 17.73 5.28 9.64
C ILE A 17 16.36 4.59 9.78
N ARG A 18 15.53 5.10 10.69
CA ARG A 18 14.14 4.70 10.83
C ARG A 18 13.39 5.26 9.63
N GLY A 19 13.30 4.49 8.58
CA GLY A 19 12.48 4.80 7.42
C GLY A 19 11.26 3.89 7.42
N ASN A 20 10.06 4.42 7.22
CA ASN A 20 8.88 3.61 6.93
C ASN A 20 9.17 2.72 5.72
N ALA A 21 9.12 1.40 5.89
CA ALA A 21 9.64 0.42 4.94
C ALA A 21 8.58 -0.55 4.44
N CYS A 22 7.43 -0.04 4.01
CA CYS A 22 6.35 -0.88 3.48
C CYS A 22 6.74 -1.55 2.17
N THR A 23 6.27 -2.78 2.00
CA THR A 23 6.32 -3.54 0.75
C THR A 23 4.97 -4.21 0.53
N SER A 24 4.45 -4.17 -0.68
CA SER A 24 3.19 -4.81 -1.03
C SER A 24 3.26 -5.46 -2.40
N ALA A 25 2.42 -6.46 -2.61
CA ALA A 25 2.26 -7.12 -3.89
C ALA A 25 0.80 -7.46 -4.15
N ILE A 26 0.41 -7.39 -5.41
CA ILE A 26 -0.84 -7.98 -5.89
C ILE A 26 -0.49 -9.02 -6.94
N ILE A 27 -1.05 -10.21 -6.76
CA ILE A 27 -0.91 -11.34 -7.67
C ILE A 27 -2.27 -11.56 -8.33
N SER A 28 -2.29 -11.58 -9.65
CA SER A 28 -3.51 -11.87 -10.43
C SER A 28 -4.02 -13.29 -10.18
N GLY A 29 -5.32 -13.47 -10.20
CA GLY A 29 -5.96 -14.79 -10.13
C GLY A 29 -5.48 -15.80 -11.18
N ARG A 30 -4.94 -15.33 -12.30
CA ARG A 30 -4.35 -16.22 -13.32
C ARG A 30 -3.11 -17.01 -12.87
N LEU A 31 -2.46 -16.56 -11.78
CA LEU A 31 -1.28 -17.22 -11.19
C LEU A 31 -1.59 -17.98 -9.91
N THR A 32 -2.80 -17.86 -9.38
CA THR A 32 -3.19 -18.46 -8.12
C THR A 32 -3.89 -19.80 -8.31
N ALA A 33 -3.80 -20.67 -7.32
CA ALA A 33 -4.37 -22.02 -7.38
C ALA A 33 -5.91 -22.03 -7.50
N ASP A 34 -6.59 -21.02 -6.97
CA ASP A 34 -8.06 -20.93 -6.90
C ASP A 34 -8.67 -19.83 -7.78
N GLY A 35 -7.86 -19.18 -8.61
CA GLY A 35 -8.31 -18.13 -9.53
C GLY A 35 -8.62 -16.79 -8.87
N ARG A 36 -8.42 -16.64 -7.55
CA ARG A 36 -8.65 -15.38 -6.84
C ARG A 36 -7.37 -14.55 -6.72
N PRO A 37 -7.42 -13.22 -6.89
CA PRO A 37 -6.24 -12.40 -6.70
C PRO A 37 -5.80 -12.42 -5.23
N ILE A 38 -4.48 -12.29 -5.02
CA ILE A 38 -3.89 -12.17 -3.69
C ILE A 38 -3.38 -10.75 -3.51
N LEU A 39 -3.74 -10.14 -2.39
CA LEU A 39 -3.25 -8.86 -1.92
C LEU A 39 -2.40 -9.07 -0.67
N TRP A 40 -1.13 -8.70 -0.72
CA TRP A 40 -0.18 -8.88 0.37
C TRP A 40 0.53 -7.58 0.73
N LYS A 41 0.80 -7.39 2.02
CA LYS A 41 1.56 -6.24 2.54
C LYS A 41 2.39 -6.63 3.75
N SER A 42 3.67 -6.21 3.73
CA SER A 42 4.49 -6.01 4.93
C SER A 42 4.38 -4.55 5.34
N ARG A 43 3.79 -4.29 6.51
CA ARG A 43 3.65 -2.94 7.08
C ARG A 43 4.79 -2.67 8.03
N ASP A 44 5.56 -1.63 7.75
CA ASP A 44 6.58 -1.07 8.65
C ASP A 44 6.22 0.39 8.96
N THR A 45 6.08 0.70 10.25
CA THR A 45 5.58 1.98 10.73
C THR A 45 6.13 2.26 12.13
N GLU A 46 6.16 3.52 12.50
CA GLU A 46 6.55 3.96 13.85
C GLU A 46 5.53 3.55 14.91
N THR A 47 4.24 3.41 14.56
CA THR A 47 3.17 2.99 15.47
C THR A 47 3.04 1.47 15.46
N TRP A 48 3.51 0.82 16.54
CA TRP A 48 3.50 -0.65 16.68
C TRP A 48 2.19 -1.18 17.28
N ALA A 49 1.45 -0.33 18.03
CA ALA A 49 0.19 -0.70 18.66
C ALA A 49 -0.95 -0.65 17.64
N ASN A 50 -1.19 -1.77 16.95
CA ASN A 50 -2.25 -1.94 15.97
C ASN A 50 -3.29 -2.94 16.47
N SER A 51 -4.54 -2.71 16.10
CA SER A 51 -5.66 -3.61 16.35
C SER A 51 -6.40 -3.93 15.07
N ILE A 52 -7.04 -5.08 15.01
CA ILE A 52 -7.98 -5.43 13.95
C ILE A 52 -9.37 -5.23 14.51
N GLY A 53 -10.14 -4.34 13.88
CA GLY A 53 -11.51 -4.02 14.27
C GLY A 53 -12.53 -4.38 13.20
N TYR A 54 -13.78 -4.57 13.64
CA TYR A 54 -14.94 -4.76 12.78
C TYR A 54 -15.84 -3.53 12.93
N TYR A 55 -16.19 -2.91 11.80
CA TYR A 55 -16.86 -1.63 11.76
C TYR A 55 -18.08 -1.65 10.85
N GLN A 56 -19.07 -0.81 11.21
CA GLN A 56 -20.21 -0.52 10.37
C GLN A 56 -19.86 0.72 9.52
N GLY A 57 -19.76 0.53 8.21
CA GLY A 57 -19.62 1.63 7.27
C GLY A 57 -20.98 2.15 6.78
N THR A 58 -20.95 3.13 5.90
CA THR A 58 -22.16 3.73 5.31
C THR A 58 -22.92 2.77 4.43
N LYS A 59 -22.23 1.96 3.63
CA LYS A 59 -22.83 0.96 2.72
C LYS A 59 -22.43 -0.46 3.10
N TYR A 60 -21.17 -0.68 3.49
CA TYR A 60 -20.64 -2.01 3.79
C TYR A 60 -20.04 -2.07 5.18
N ARG A 61 -20.18 -3.21 5.84
CA ARG A 61 -19.41 -3.56 7.03
C ARG A 61 -18.02 -3.98 6.59
N TYR A 62 -17.02 -3.71 7.42
CA TYR A 62 -15.64 -4.00 7.07
C TYR A 62 -14.79 -4.39 8.28
N VAL A 63 -13.73 -5.13 8.03
CA VAL A 63 -12.64 -5.42 8.97
C VAL A 63 -11.43 -4.60 8.53
N ALA A 64 -10.79 -3.91 9.46
CA ALA A 64 -9.62 -3.09 9.15
C ALA A 64 -8.56 -3.14 10.24
N ILE A 65 -7.32 -2.86 9.84
CA ILE A 65 -6.19 -2.58 10.74
C ILE A 65 -6.24 -1.09 11.07
N VAL A 66 -6.24 -0.77 12.36
CA VAL A 66 -6.29 0.59 12.90
C VAL A 66 -5.24 0.77 14.01
N ASP A 67 -4.92 2.00 14.37
CA ASP A 67 -4.16 2.27 15.57
C ASP A 67 -5.00 1.91 16.81
N SER A 68 -4.39 1.18 17.77
CA SER A 68 -5.13 0.61 18.90
C SER A 68 -5.83 1.66 19.76
N LYS A 69 -5.28 2.87 19.83
CA LYS A 69 -5.86 4.01 20.55
C LYS A 69 -7.15 4.55 19.89
N GLU A 70 -7.34 4.28 18.59
CA GLU A 70 -8.51 4.71 17.80
C GLU A 70 -9.49 3.57 17.52
N TYR A 71 -9.31 2.41 18.16
CA TYR A 71 -10.06 1.19 17.90
C TYR A 71 -11.57 1.37 17.91
N ALA A 72 -12.10 2.14 18.86
CA ALA A 72 -13.55 2.32 19.01
C ALA A 72 -14.19 3.14 17.88
N SER A 73 -13.46 4.11 17.33
CA SER A 73 -13.94 4.99 16.24
C SER A 73 -12.74 5.47 15.41
N PRO A 74 -12.26 4.65 14.48
CA PRO A 74 -11.07 4.99 13.72
C PRO A 74 -11.34 6.16 12.78
N HIS A 75 -10.47 7.16 12.82
CA HIS A 75 -10.46 8.25 11.84
C HIS A 75 -9.94 7.76 10.50
N GLU A 76 -8.94 6.88 10.54
CA GLU A 76 -8.28 6.30 9.37
C GLU A 76 -7.98 4.81 9.55
N VAL A 77 -7.69 4.11 8.46
CA VAL A 77 -7.35 2.68 8.45
C VAL A 77 -6.07 2.40 7.65
N TRP A 78 -5.40 1.28 7.95
CA TRP A 78 -4.10 0.94 7.33
C TRP A 78 -4.15 -0.27 6.40
N GLY A 79 -5.33 -0.84 6.23
CA GLY A 79 -5.66 -1.95 5.35
C GLY A 79 -6.93 -2.63 5.83
N GLY A 80 -7.65 -3.28 4.93
CA GLY A 80 -8.88 -3.94 5.31
C GLY A 80 -9.61 -4.60 4.14
N THR A 81 -10.73 -5.24 4.52
CA THR A 81 -11.65 -5.93 3.59
C THR A 81 -13.08 -5.68 4.03
N ASN A 82 -13.98 -5.41 3.10
CA ASN A 82 -15.39 -5.27 3.38
C ASN A 82 -16.21 -6.52 2.98
N GLU A 83 -17.48 -6.55 3.41
CA GLU A 83 -18.39 -7.67 3.16
C GLU A 83 -18.75 -7.88 1.68
N ALA A 84 -18.52 -6.89 0.81
CA ALA A 84 -18.64 -7.04 -0.64
C ALA A 84 -17.44 -7.75 -1.28
N GLY A 85 -16.37 -8.02 -0.49
CA GLY A 85 -15.13 -8.65 -0.95
C GLY A 85 -14.14 -7.68 -1.59
N PHE A 86 -14.31 -6.37 -1.39
CA PHE A 86 -13.32 -5.37 -1.75
C PHE A 86 -12.27 -5.26 -0.65
N SER A 87 -11.00 -5.32 -1.05
CA SER A 87 -9.86 -5.17 -0.12
C SER A 87 -8.92 -4.09 -0.60
N ILE A 88 -8.35 -3.34 0.35
CA ILE A 88 -7.43 -2.24 0.08
C ILE A 88 -6.26 -2.21 1.07
N ILE A 89 -5.08 -1.89 0.56
CA ILE A 89 -3.86 -1.57 1.32
C ILE A 89 -3.18 -0.37 0.70
N ASN A 90 -2.17 0.17 1.38
CA ASN A 90 -1.32 1.22 0.81
C ASN A 90 0.17 1.02 1.08
N THR A 91 1.01 1.71 0.32
CA THR A 91 2.41 2.02 0.66
C THR A 91 2.64 3.50 0.39
N LEU A 92 3.19 4.22 1.37
CA LEU A 92 3.56 5.62 1.19
C LEU A 92 4.54 5.77 0.02
N SER A 93 4.38 6.79 -0.81
CA SER A 93 5.30 7.08 -1.92
C SER A 93 6.09 8.35 -1.64
N TYR A 94 7.41 8.27 -1.71
CA TYR A 94 8.30 9.40 -1.45
C TYR A 94 8.51 10.32 -2.66
N ASN A 95 8.19 9.82 -3.86
CA ASN A 95 8.48 10.49 -5.12
C ASN A 95 7.26 11.03 -5.86
N LEU A 96 6.06 10.99 -5.25
CA LEU A 96 4.83 11.59 -5.77
C LEU A 96 4.52 12.99 -5.18
N THR A 97 5.42 13.54 -4.38
CA THR A 97 5.16 14.77 -3.63
C THR A 97 5.14 16.00 -4.54
N GLU A 98 3.96 16.42 -4.94
CA GLU A 98 3.75 17.74 -5.58
C GLU A 98 3.45 18.86 -4.57
N ASP A 99 3.07 18.51 -3.32
CA ASP A 99 2.58 19.45 -2.29
C ASP A 99 3.27 19.23 -0.94
N LYS A 100 4.55 19.56 -0.82
CA LYS A 100 5.31 19.43 0.44
C LYS A 100 4.90 20.44 1.53
N GLU A 101 4.11 21.46 1.20
CA GLU A 101 3.79 22.57 2.10
C GLU A 101 2.46 22.42 2.84
N SER A 102 1.63 21.44 2.51
CA SER A 102 0.36 21.22 3.18
C SER A 102 0.56 20.52 4.52
N LYS A 103 0.07 21.11 5.61
CA LYS A 103 0.02 20.47 6.94
C LYS A 103 -0.97 19.31 7.00
N ASP A 104 -1.85 19.16 5.99
CA ASP A 104 -2.98 18.22 5.96
C ASP A 104 -2.72 17.00 5.07
N TRP A 105 -1.49 16.63 4.84
CA TRP A 105 -1.13 15.66 3.83
C TRP A 105 -1.10 14.18 4.31
N HIS A 106 -1.98 13.83 5.20
CA HIS A 106 -2.08 12.48 5.77
C HIS A 106 -3.43 11.81 5.51
N HIS A 107 -4.07 12.08 4.36
CA HIS A 107 -5.40 11.52 4.07
C HIS A 107 -5.38 10.07 3.56
N ASN A 108 -4.22 9.40 3.54
CA ASN A 108 -4.10 8.05 3.01
C ASN A 108 -5.08 7.06 3.64
N GLY A 109 -5.14 7.01 4.95
CA GLY A 109 -6.00 6.10 5.70
C GLY A 109 -7.47 6.50 5.65
N ILE A 110 -7.78 7.79 5.50
CA ILE A 110 -9.14 8.32 5.35
C ILE A 110 -9.75 7.84 4.02
N ILE A 111 -9.01 7.96 2.91
CA ILE A 111 -9.47 7.48 1.59
C ILE A 111 -9.68 5.95 1.62
N MET A 112 -8.80 5.20 2.29
CA MET A 112 -8.95 3.76 2.44
C MET A 112 -10.22 3.40 3.24
N LYS A 113 -10.52 4.14 4.31
CA LYS A 113 -11.74 3.97 5.10
C LYS A 113 -12.97 4.24 4.24
N MET A 114 -13.01 5.37 3.52
CA MET A 114 -14.11 5.70 2.59
C MET A 114 -14.32 4.58 1.55
N ALA A 115 -13.23 4.04 1.00
CA ALA A 115 -13.28 2.94 0.04
C ALA A 115 -13.87 1.67 0.64
N LEU A 116 -13.47 1.27 1.86
CA LEU A 116 -14.02 0.12 2.56
C LEU A 116 -15.51 0.30 2.88
N GLU A 117 -15.92 1.51 3.18
CA GLU A 117 -17.31 1.83 3.49
C GLU A 117 -18.23 1.83 2.27
N THR A 118 -17.71 2.09 1.05
CA THR A 118 -18.55 2.44 -0.11
C THR A 118 -18.30 1.63 -1.38
N CYS A 119 -17.09 1.07 -1.56
CA CYS A 119 -16.71 0.40 -2.80
C CYS A 119 -16.84 -1.12 -2.70
N ALA A 120 -17.33 -1.77 -3.75
CA ALA A 120 -17.36 -3.22 -3.94
C ALA A 120 -16.38 -3.69 -5.02
N THR A 121 -15.89 -2.79 -5.87
CA THR A 121 -15.06 -3.13 -7.02
C THR A 121 -13.92 -2.14 -7.24
N VAL A 122 -12.89 -2.57 -7.97
CA VAL A 122 -11.80 -1.72 -8.45
C VAL A 122 -12.33 -0.51 -9.24
N ALA A 123 -13.39 -0.72 -10.04
CA ALA A 123 -14.02 0.35 -10.82
C ALA A 123 -14.71 1.40 -9.92
N GLU A 124 -15.37 0.96 -8.84
CA GLU A 124 -15.99 1.87 -7.87
C GLU A 124 -14.91 2.67 -7.09
N PHE A 125 -13.78 2.06 -6.76
CA PHE A 125 -12.66 2.79 -6.15
C PHE A 125 -12.06 3.83 -7.11
N LYS A 126 -11.92 3.48 -8.39
CA LYS A 126 -11.52 4.44 -9.41
C LYS A 126 -12.48 5.62 -9.47
N HIS A 127 -13.79 5.35 -9.50
CA HIS A 127 -14.82 6.38 -9.48
C HIS A 127 -14.76 7.24 -8.20
N LEU A 128 -14.54 6.63 -7.03
CA LEU A 128 -14.33 7.37 -5.78
C LEU A 128 -13.18 8.37 -5.93
N LEU A 129 -12.00 7.93 -6.42
CA LEU A 129 -10.85 8.81 -6.64
C LEU A 129 -11.16 9.94 -7.64
N ASP A 130 -11.97 9.68 -8.67
CA ASP A 130 -12.38 10.68 -9.67
C ASP A 130 -13.29 11.77 -9.07
N THR A 131 -14.06 11.45 -8.02
CA THR A 131 -15.01 12.36 -7.35
C THR A 131 -14.40 13.16 -6.20
N LEU A 132 -13.24 12.76 -5.67
CA LEU A 132 -12.58 13.48 -4.58
C LEU A 132 -12.12 14.88 -5.02
N SER A 133 -12.29 15.85 -4.11
CA SER A 133 -11.76 17.20 -4.32
C SER A 133 -10.25 17.19 -4.47
N ARG A 134 -9.72 18.16 -5.22
CA ARG A 134 -8.29 18.39 -5.37
C ARG A 134 -7.88 19.64 -4.56
N PRO A 135 -6.71 19.66 -3.91
CA PRO A 135 -5.74 18.55 -3.79
C PRO A 135 -6.25 17.40 -2.89
N MET A 136 -5.85 16.16 -3.18
CA MET A 136 -6.23 14.98 -2.38
C MET A 136 -5.39 14.81 -1.10
N HIS A 137 -4.32 15.56 -0.93
CA HIS A 137 -3.40 15.52 0.22
C HIS A 137 -2.81 14.13 0.52
N VAL A 138 -2.47 13.39 -0.54
CA VAL A 138 -1.86 12.06 -0.46
C VAL A 138 -0.66 11.93 -1.39
N ALA A 139 0.26 11.02 -1.02
CA ALA A 139 1.32 10.51 -1.89
C ALA A 139 1.51 9.02 -1.56
N THR A 140 0.81 8.15 -2.29
CA THR A 140 0.68 6.75 -1.90
C THR A 140 0.37 5.84 -3.08
N ASN A 141 0.74 4.57 -2.95
CA ASN A 141 0.27 3.51 -3.83
C ASN A 141 -0.84 2.76 -3.11
N TYR A 142 -2.06 2.84 -3.59
CA TYR A 142 -3.15 1.97 -3.14
C TYR A 142 -3.15 0.68 -3.96
N GLY A 143 -3.09 -0.46 -3.26
CA GLY A 143 -3.33 -1.77 -3.84
C GLY A 143 -4.74 -2.21 -3.53
N VAL A 144 -5.51 -2.62 -4.54
CA VAL A 144 -6.91 -3.04 -4.39
C VAL A 144 -7.19 -4.33 -5.15
N ILE A 145 -8.03 -5.17 -4.55
CA ILE A 145 -8.62 -6.34 -5.19
C ILE A 145 -10.11 -6.41 -4.88
N ASP A 146 -10.88 -7.13 -5.69
CA ASP A 146 -12.30 -7.34 -5.46
C ASP A 146 -12.77 -8.78 -5.73
N ALA A 147 -13.98 -9.10 -5.27
CA ALA A 147 -14.59 -10.42 -5.41
C ALA A 147 -14.88 -10.85 -6.86
N LYS A 148 -14.85 -9.91 -7.83
CA LYS A 148 -15.02 -10.18 -9.26
C LYS A 148 -13.70 -10.48 -9.98
N GLY A 149 -12.61 -10.57 -9.22
CA GLY A 149 -11.26 -10.81 -9.76
C GLY A 149 -10.52 -9.54 -10.18
N GLY A 150 -11.07 -8.35 -9.91
CA GLY A 150 -10.39 -7.08 -10.11
C GLY A 150 -9.13 -7.00 -9.25
N ALA A 151 -8.03 -6.50 -9.85
CA ALA A 151 -6.73 -6.40 -9.20
C ALA A 151 -5.95 -5.22 -9.77
N ALA A 152 -5.64 -4.21 -8.97
CA ALA A 152 -5.00 -2.98 -9.47
C ALA A 152 -4.17 -2.25 -8.42
N TYR A 153 -3.21 -1.47 -8.90
CA TYR A 153 -2.58 -0.40 -8.15
C TYR A 153 -3.00 0.97 -8.69
N PHE A 154 -3.17 1.92 -7.75
CA PHE A 154 -3.35 3.33 -8.02
C PHE A 154 -2.21 4.09 -7.35
N GLU A 155 -1.34 4.70 -8.14
CA GLU A 155 -0.29 5.58 -7.66
C GLU A 155 -0.88 6.99 -7.59
N VAL A 156 -1.22 7.44 -6.38
CA VAL A 156 -2.03 8.63 -6.13
C VAL A 156 -1.20 9.74 -5.53
N GLY A 157 -1.10 10.85 -6.25
CA GLY A 157 -0.58 12.13 -5.77
C GLY A 157 -1.70 13.10 -5.44
N SER A 158 -1.36 14.32 -5.03
CA SER A 158 -2.35 15.34 -4.66
C SER A 158 -3.26 15.76 -5.82
N ALA A 159 -2.74 15.88 -7.04
CA ALA A 159 -3.48 16.39 -8.19
C ALA A 159 -4.12 15.30 -9.05
N HIS A 160 -3.43 14.18 -9.22
CA HIS A 160 -3.84 13.11 -10.14
C HIS A 160 -3.37 11.73 -9.64
N TYR A 161 -3.80 10.67 -10.33
CA TYR A 161 -3.34 9.31 -10.09
C TYR A 161 -3.03 8.59 -11.40
N THR A 162 -2.19 7.56 -11.32
CA THR A 162 -1.92 6.60 -12.39
C THR A 162 -2.48 5.24 -12.01
N PHE A 163 -3.17 4.60 -12.94
CA PHE A 163 -3.82 3.29 -12.77
C PHE A 163 -3.00 2.18 -13.43
N TRP A 164 -2.80 1.08 -12.72
CA TRP A 164 -2.07 -0.10 -13.15
C TRP A 164 -2.93 -1.35 -12.95
N ASP A 165 -3.45 -1.92 -14.03
CA ASP A 165 -4.21 -3.16 -14.02
C ASP A 165 -3.24 -4.36 -13.89
N VAL A 166 -3.31 -5.06 -12.76
CA VAL A 166 -2.46 -6.24 -12.48
C VAL A 166 -2.80 -7.40 -13.40
N ASN A 167 -4.08 -7.56 -13.77
CA ASN A 167 -4.50 -8.64 -14.66
C ASN A 167 -3.95 -8.50 -16.09
N ARG A 168 -3.59 -7.27 -16.48
CA ARG A 168 -2.96 -6.96 -17.77
C ARG A 168 -1.44 -6.87 -17.72
N SER A 169 -0.83 -6.98 -16.53
CA SER A 169 0.63 -7.00 -16.44
C SER A 169 1.18 -8.26 -17.09
N GLU A 170 2.32 -8.16 -17.76
CA GLU A 170 2.97 -9.30 -18.42
C GLU A 170 3.21 -10.45 -17.44
N GLU A 171 3.76 -10.15 -16.28
CA GLU A 171 4.14 -11.12 -15.25
C GLU A 171 2.94 -11.67 -14.44
N GLY A 172 1.76 -11.04 -14.50
CA GLY A 172 0.60 -11.44 -13.69
C GLY A 172 0.67 -11.00 -12.24
N PHE A 173 1.63 -10.16 -11.89
CA PHE A 173 1.73 -9.55 -10.58
C PHE A 173 2.37 -8.16 -10.67
N LEU A 174 2.14 -7.33 -9.66
CA LEU A 174 2.85 -6.06 -9.47
C LEU A 174 3.28 -5.93 -8.01
N VAL A 175 4.44 -5.32 -7.82
CA VAL A 175 5.01 -4.98 -6.51
C VAL A 175 5.02 -3.46 -6.35
N ARG A 176 4.76 -2.97 -5.14
CA ARG A 176 4.97 -1.57 -4.75
C ARG A 176 5.65 -1.51 -3.40
N THR A 177 6.59 -0.60 -3.30
CA THR A 177 7.26 -0.23 -2.04
C THR A 177 7.01 1.26 -1.76
N ASN A 178 8.00 1.99 -1.24
CA ASN A 178 7.81 3.40 -0.90
C ASN A 178 8.15 4.37 -2.04
N PHE A 179 8.04 3.93 -3.29
CA PHE A 179 8.09 4.78 -4.47
C PHE A 179 7.00 4.36 -5.47
N SER A 180 6.69 5.27 -6.40
CA SER A 180 5.75 5.06 -7.50
C SER A 180 6.49 5.13 -8.83
N PHE A 181 6.11 4.29 -9.79
CA PHE A 181 6.70 4.29 -11.13
C PHE A 181 6.30 5.55 -11.92
N SER A 182 5.15 6.13 -11.62
CA SER A 182 4.71 7.41 -12.21
C SER A 182 5.31 8.64 -11.54
N GLY A 183 6.05 8.47 -10.44
CA GLY A 183 6.69 9.56 -9.72
C GLY A 183 8.01 10.01 -10.34
N LYS A 184 8.65 11.00 -9.72
CA LYS A 184 10.01 11.41 -10.10
C LYS A 184 10.99 10.27 -9.84
N GLU A 185 12.03 10.17 -10.67
CA GLU A 185 13.09 9.17 -10.46
C GLU A 185 13.71 9.32 -9.07
N ASP A 186 13.82 8.20 -8.37
CA ASP A 186 14.37 8.10 -7.02
C ASP A 186 15.11 6.77 -6.89
N HIS A 187 16.30 6.78 -6.27
CA HIS A 187 17.16 5.62 -6.05
C HIS A 187 17.22 5.20 -4.57
N GLY A 188 16.18 5.51 -3.80
CA GLY A 188 16.12 5.19 -2.38
C GLY A 188 16.02 3.69 -2.07
N LEU A 189 16.02 3.36 -0.77
CA LEU A 189 15.95 1.97 -0.27
C LEU A 189 14.69 1.20 -0.72
N GLY A 190 13.66 1.89 -1.18
CA GLY A 190 12.47 1.31 -1.76
C GLY A 190 12.77 0.40 -2.96
N TYR A 191 13.73 0.78 -3.80
CA TYR A 191 14.11 -0.01 -4.99
C TYR A 191 14.77 -1.34 -4.63
N VAL A 192 15.59 -1.38 -3.58
CA VAL A 192 16.22 -2.64 -3.11
C VAL A 192 15.14 -3.64 -2.69
N ARG A 193 14.16 -3.20 -1.91
CA ARG A 193 13.03 -4.05 -1.46
C ARG A 193 12.11 -4.44 -2.62
N TYR A 194 11.90 -3.53 -3.57
CA TYR A 194 11.15 -3.83 -4.78
C TYR A 194 11.81 -4.96 -5.58
N ASN A 195 13.10 -4.84 -5.88
CA ASN A 195 13.83 -5.83 -6.65
C ASN A 195 13.80 -7.21 -5.98
N GLU A 196 14.00 -7.27 -4.66
CA GLU A 196 13.95 -8.53 -3.92
C GLU A 196 12.55 -9.14 -3.95
N ALA A 197 11.50 -8.38 -3.63
CA ALA A 197 10.13 -8.87 -3.63
C ALA A 197 9.68 -9.31 -5.04
N TYR A 198 10.02 -8.54 -6.06
CA TYR A 198 9.77 -8.88 -7.46
C TYR A 198 10.43 -10.21 -7.84
N HIS A 199 11.72 -10.37 -7.51
CA HIS A 199 12.47 -11.59 -7.82
C HIS A 199 11.85 -12.83 -7.13
N GLN A 200 11.52 -12.73 -5.85
CA GLN A 200 10.92 -13.82 -5.09
C GLN A 200 9.55 -14.24 -5.64
N ILE A 201 8.69 -13.28 -5.98
CA ILE A 201 7.38 -13.57 -6.57
C ILE A 201 7.53 -14.16 -7.97
N ARG A 202 8.44 -13.64 -8.78
CA ARG A 202 8.72 -14.15 -10.13
C ARG A 202 9.16 -15.62 -10.11
N LEU A 203 10.04 -16.01 -9.19
CA LEU A 203 10.45 -17.41 -9.02
C LEU A 203 9.26 -18.33 -8.71
N LYS A 204 8.31 -17.85 -7.89
CA LYS A 204 7.11 -18.61 -7.54
C LYS A 204 6.05 -18.61 -8.63
N SER A 205 5.96 -17.54 -9.44
CA SER A 205 4.95 -17.42 -10.50
C SER A 205 5.12 -18.42 -11.65
N VAL A 206 6.30 -18.99 -11.83
CA VAL A 206 6.58 -20.01 -12.84
C VAL A 206 5.69 -21.24 -12.67
N SER A 207 5.32 -21.60 -11.44
CA SER A 207 4.44 -22.75 -11.15
C SER A 207 2.96 -22.50 -11.43
N GLN A 208 2.54 -21.25 -11.61
CA GLN A 208 1.13 -20.83 -11.78
C GLN A 208 0.18 -21.47 -10.75
N ASN A 209 0.64 -21.61 -9.51
CA ASN A 209 -0.09 -22.30 -8.44
C ASN A 209 0.20 -21.65 -7.08
N ILE A 210 0.18 -20.30 -7.07
CA ILE A 210 0.49 -19.53 -5.86
C ILE A 210 -0.69 -19.63 -4.89
N THR A 211 -0.39 -19.88 -3.62
CA THR A 211 -1.34 -19.89 -2.51
C THR A 211 -0.96 -18.82 -1.48
N PRO A 212 -1.89 -18.37 -0.63
CA PRO A 212 -1.61 -17.44 0.46
C PRO A 212 -0.70 -17.99 1.58
N GLN A 213 -0.31 -19.27 1.50
CA GLN A 213 0.52 -19.98 2.50
C GLN A 213 1.99 -19.93 2.14
#